data_9e91af27fab5af99b081a29e8773cad2
#
_entry.id   9e91af27fab5af99b081a29e8773cad2
#
_cell.length_a   1.000
_cell.length_b   1.000
_cell.length_c   1.000
_cell.angle_alpha   90.00
_cell.angle_beta   90.00
_cell.angle_gamma   90.00
#
_symmetry.space_group_name_H-M   'P 1'
#
loop_
_entity.id
_entity.type
_entity.pdbx_description
1 polymer ?
#
loop_
_entity_poly.entity_id
_entity_poly.type
_entity_poly.pdbx_seq_one_letter_code
_entity_poly.pdbx_strand_id
1 'polypeptide(L)'
;QCEEISNGYNSKKNIDVSIYAIPEYTSYQMKQIRLGLEEDLDVSIYAKKEYSYREMKEIRLALKENIDIIPYIGRKFSFKQLSEIRYGLEDNLKVSWYAKKHFNSKQMKQIRLGLKENLDISLYAKKEYKHKQMLEIRKGLEKNLDVSIYAKKEFDNEQMRVIREGLEANIDVLLYAKKEFDSDQMGEIKLGLMLKIDLSDYANNGFTGLQLFEIREGLKNDLDVSIYAKKEYNWLQMDEIRKGLEANIDVSVYAKPEYNSKYMATIREGLEDNLDVVFYADYAFSDSQMEQIRKALKEYKTLLITYG
;
A
#
# COMPACT_ATOMS: atom_id res chain seq x y z
N GLN A 1 42.20 4.77 -1.19
CA GLN A 1 42.97 4.97 -2.43
C GLN A 1 44.23 4.10 -2.46
N CYS A 2 45.13 4.19 -1.47
CA CYS A 2 46.37 3.40 -1.42
C CYS A 2 46.12 1.88 -1.54
N GLU A 3 45.07 1.36 -0.92
CA GLU A 3 44.71 -0.06 -1.00
C GLU A 3 44.39 -0.50 -2.44
N GLU A 4 43.63 0.28 -3.19
CA GLU A 4 43.26 -0.05 -4.57
C GLU A 4 44.45 0.04 -5.53
N ILE A 5 45.38 0.95 -5.25
CA ILE A 5 46.64 1.07 -5.99
C ILE A 5 47.53 -0.17 -5.69
N SER A 6 47.68 -0.55 -4.41
CA SER A 6 48.41 -1.76 -4.00
C SER A 6 47.78 -3.03 -4.60
N ASN A 7 46.46 -3.14 -4.57
CA ASN A 7 45.74 -4.26 -5.18
C ASN A 7 45.99 -4.36 -6.69
N GLY A 8 46.16 -3.23 -7.39
CA GLY A 8 46.50 -3.21 -8.81
C GLY A 8 47.89 -3.73 -9.10
N TYR A 9 48.90 -3.31 -8.32
CA TYR A 9 50.25 -3.82 -8.46
C TYR A 9 50.36 -5.31 -8.12
N ASN A 10 49.52 -5.80 -7.22
CA ASN A 10 49.49 -7.21 -6.82
C ASN A 10 48.53 -8.06 -7.69
N SER A 11 47.90 -7.45 -8.70
CA SER A 11 47.03 -8.18 -9.61
C SER A 11 47.82 -9.25 -10.40
N LYS A 12 47.20 -10.39 -10.62
CA LYS A 12 47.77 -11.45 -11.49
C LYS A 12 47.90 -11.02 -12.95
N LYS A 13 47.14 -9.98 -13.35
CA LYS A 13 47.23 -9.34 -14.66
C LYS A 13 48.10 -8.09 -14.54
N ASN A 14 48.95 -7.89 -15.52
CA ASN A 14 49.77 -6.67 -15.60
C ASN A 14 48.88 -5.50 -16.05
N ILE A 15 48.20 -4.83 -15.10
CA ILE A 15 47.33 -3.71 -15.37
C ILE A 15 48.05 -2.38 -15.18
N ASP A 16 47.73 -1.39 -16.03
CA ASP A 16 48.27 -0.04 -15.91
C ASP A 16 47.57 0.73 -14.78
N VAL A 17 48.21 0.75 -13.62
CA VAL A 17 47.72 1.45 -12.41
C VAL A 17 47.63 2.96 -12.62
N SER A 18 48.42 3.55 -13.53
CA SER A 18 48.40 5.00 -13.78
C SER A 18 47.05 5.50 -14.30
N ILE A 19 46.24 4.64 -14.91
CA ILE A 19 44.91 4.99 -15.44
C ILE A 19 43.96 5.43 -14.30
N TYR A 20 44.11 4.89 -13.10
CA TYR A 20 43.19 5.20 -12.00
C TYR A 20 43.86 5.72 -10.72
N ALA A 21 45.19 5.67 -10.62
CA ALA A 21 45.94 6.22 -9.49
C ALA A 21 45.99 7.75 -9.57
N ILE A 22 44.82 8.38 -9.69
CA ILE A 22 44.64 9.81 -9.89
C ILE A 22 43.90 10.37 -8.66
N PRO A 23 44.37 11.50 -8.04
CA PRO A 23 43.79 12.04 -6.82
C PRO A 23 42.29 12.36 -6.90
N GLU A 24 41.81 12.67 -8.09
CA GLU A 24 40.42 13.02 -8.36
C GLU A 24 39.42 11.86 -8.24
N TYR A 25 39.92 10.61 -8.30
CA TYR A 25 39.08 9.43 -8.08
C TYR A 25 38.99 9.07 -6.60
N THR A 26 37.79 8.76 -6.15
CA THR A 26 37.58 8.12 -4.85
C THR A 26 38.10 6.66 -4.88
N SER A 27 38.38 6.08 -3.72
CA SER A 27 38.76 4.65 -3.63
C SER A 27 37.73 3.72 -4.29
N TYR A 28 36.44 4.02 -4.16
CA TYR A 28 35.39 3.23 -4.80
C TYR A 28 35.37 3.36 -6.32
N GLN A 29 35.70 4.52 -6.89
CA GLN A 29 35.84 4.72 -8.33
C GLN A 29 37.08 3.99 -8.84
N MET A 30 38.22 4.14 -8.18
CA MET A 30 39.47 3.39 -8.48
C MET A 30 39.22 1.88 -8.52
N LYS A 31 38.47 1.36 -7.54
CA LYS A 31 38.07 -0.05 -7.51
C LYS A 31 37.31 -0.49 -8.76
N GLN A 32 36.36 0.31 -9.23
CA GLN A 32 35.58 -0.05 -10.44
C GLN A 32 36.48 -0.03 -11.69
N ILE A 33 37.40 0.92 -11.79
CA ILE A 33 38.34 1.01 -12.91
C ILE A 33 39.31 -0.18 -12.88
N ARG A 34 39.93 -0.46 -11.71
CA ARG A 34 40.83 -1.62 -11.53
C ARG A 34 40.15 -2.94 -11.93
N LEU A 35 38.94 -3.19 -11.40
CA LEU A 35 38.18 -4.40 -11.75
C LEU A 35 37.90 -4.50 -13.25
N GLY A 36 37.65 -3.38 -13.94
CA GLY A 36 37.48 -3.38 -15.39
C GLY A 36 38.74 -3.72 -16.15
N LEU A 37 39.92 -3.19 -15.72
CA LEU A 37 41.20 -3.54 -16.31
C LEU A 37 41.53 -5.02 -16.07
N GLU A 38 41.21 -5.57 -14.90
CA GLU A 38 41.37 -6.99 -14.60
C GLU A 38 40.47 -7.89 -15.45
N GLU A 39 39.35 -7.36 -15.91
CA GLU A 39 38.36 -8.03 -16.77
C GLU A 39 38.60 -7.75 -18.28
N ASP A 40 39.75 -7.09 -18.65
CA ASP A 40 40.15 -6.69 -20.02
C ASP A 40 39.10 -5.79 -20.71
N LEU A 41 38.40 -4.96 -19.94
CA LEU A 41 37.38 -4.05 -20.46
C LEU A 41 37.98 -2.69 -20.87
N ASP A 42 37.38 -2.04 -21.85
CA ASP A 42 37.71 -0.64 -22.19
C ASP A 42 37.17 0.32 -21.11
N VAL A 43 38.01 0.57 -20.10
CA VAL A 43 37.69 1.46 -18.99
C VAL A 43 37.55 2.94 -19.42
N SER A 44 38.10 3.35 -20.57
CA SER A 44 38.02 4.73 -21.05
C SER A 44 36.58 5.21 -21.21
N ILE A 45 35.64 4.30 -21.41
CA ILE A 45 34.19 4.55 -21.53
C ILE A 45 33.65 5.17 -20.24
N TYR A 46 34.12 4.73 -19.06
CA TYR A 46 33.53 5.12 -17.77
C TYR A 46 34.54 5.66 -16.74
N ALA A 47 35.85 5.56 -16.97
CA ALA A 47 36.85 6.13 -16.11
C ALA A 47 36.86 7.68 -16.22
N LYS A 48 35.80 8.28 -15.72
CA LYS A 48 35.55 9.73 -15.75
C LYS A 48 35.07 10.20 -14.39
N LYS A 49 35.67 11.27 -13.86
CA LYS A 49 35.40 11.80 -12.50
C LYS A 49 33.95 12.16 -12.23
N GLU A 50 33.22 12.53 -13.27
CA GLU A 50 31.79 12.89 -13.19
C GLU A 50 30.84 11.71 -12.92
N TYR A 51 31.31 10.47 -13.14
CA TYR A 51 30.51 9.30 -12.83
C TYR A 51 30.75 8.84 -11.40
N SER A 52 29.67 8.64 -10.64
CA SER A 52 29.76 7.99 -9.34
C SER A 52 30.27 6.55 -9.49
N TYR A 53 30.88 5.99 -8.46
CA TYR A 53 31.34 4.59 -8.47
C TYR A 53 30.21 3.60 -8.78
N ARG A 54 28.95 3.97 -8.44
CA ARG A 54 27.76 3.14 -8.72
C ARG A 54 27.40 3.15 -10.21
N GLU A 55 27.52 4.30 -10.86
CA GLU A 55 27.34 4.41 -12.32
C GLU A 55 28.46 3.66 -13.04
N MET A 56 29.72 3.85 -12.64
CA MET A 56 30.86 3.08 -13.17
C MET A 56 30.63 1.57 -13.02
N LYS A 57 30.11 1.13 -11.88
CA LYS A 57 29.77 -0.30 -11.66
C LYS A 57 28.76 -0.82 -12.66
N GLU A 58 27.64 -0.10 -12.90
CA GLU A 58 26.62 -0.54 -13.85
C GLU A 58 27.16 -0.60 -15.27
N ILE A 59 28.00 0.40 -15.66
CA ILE A 59 28.63 0.42 -16.99
C ILE A 59 29.62 -0.76 -17.13
N ARG A 60 30.49 -0.98 -16.12
CA ARG A 60 31.44 -2.11 -16.12
C ARG A 60 30.73 -3.45 -16.24
N LEU A 61 29.65 -3.66 -15.47
CA LEU A 61 28.87 -4.90 -15.54
C LEU A 61 28.25 -5.12 -16.92
N ALA A 62 27.72 -4.06 -17.53
CA ALA A 62 27.20 -4.15 -18.90
C ALA A 62 28.29 -4.52 -19.93
N LEU A 63 29.44 -3.85 -19.87
CA LEU A 63 30.57 -4.16 -20.74
C LEU A 63 31.08 -5.59 -20.58
N LYS A 64 31.15 -6.08 -19.34
CA LYS A 64 31.53 -7.46 -19.01
C LYS A 64 30.62 -8.50 -19.67
N GLU A 65 29.32 -8.24 -19.70
CA GLU A 65 28.31 -9.12 -20.31
C GLU A 65 28.08 -8.80 -21.81
N ASN A 66 28.94 -7.97 -22.43
CA ASN A 66 28.81 -7.51 -23.82
C ASN A 66 27.47 -6.83 -24.13
N ILE A 67 26.89 -6.15 -23.16
CA ILE A 67 25.65 -5.41 -23.29
C ILE A 67 25.95 -3.99 -23.80
N ASP A 68 25.33 -3.58 -24.92
CA ASP A 68 25.50 -2.22 -25.47
C ASP A 68 24.76 -1.17 -24.62
N ILE A 69 25.41 -0.70 -23.57
CA ILE A 69 24.92 0.38 -22.70
C ILE A 69 25.39 1.76 -23.17
N ILE A 70 26.31 1.83 -24.12
CA ILE A 70 26.97 3.07 -24.56
C ILE A 70 25.95 4.16 -24.95
N PRO A 71 24.85 3.87 -25.69
CA PRO A 71 23.84 4.88 -26.04
C PRO A 71 23.17 5.57 -24.85
N TYR A 72 23.29 5.03 -23.65
CA TYR A 72 22.64 5.54 -22.42
C TYR A 72 23.61 6.24 -21.48
N ILE A 73 24.91 6.09 -21.67
CA ILE A 73 25.96 6.75 -20.89
C ILE A 73 25.93 8.26 -21.18
N GLY A 74 26.18 9.09 -20.17
CA GLY A 74 26.19 10.56 -20.30
C GLY A 74 24.83 11.22 -20.43
N ARG A 75 23.75 10.47 -20.54
CA ARG A 75 22.38 11.01 -20.59
C ARG A 75 21.82 11.45 -19.23
N LYS A 76 22.67 11.54 -18.17
CA LYS A 76 22.28 11.92 -16.81
C LYS A 76 21.19 11.00 -16.21
N PHE A 77 21.25 9.71 -16.47
CA PHE A 77 20.52 8.71 -15.74
C PHE A 77 21.22 8.45 -14.39
N SER A 78 20.48 8.29 -13.32
CA SER A 78 21.04 7.80 -12.05
C SER A 78 21.50 6.35 -12.18
N PHE A 79 22.39 5.89 -11.31
CA PHE A 79 22.84 4.50 -11.32
C PHE A 79 21.67 3.49 -11.24
N LYS A 80 20.59 3.81 -10.50
CA LYS A 80 19.39 2.95 -10.42
C LYS A 80 18.65 2.87 -11.74
N GLN A 81 18.63 3.96 -12.50
CA GLN A 81 18.03 3.97 -13.84
C GLN A 81 18.92 3.20 -14.83
N LEU A 82 20.23 3.39 -14.78
CA LEU A 82 21.19 2.61 -15.57
C LEU A 82 21.10 1.11 -15.29
N SER A 83 20.89 0.74 -14.02
CA SER A 83 20.67 -0.65 -13.63
C SER A 83 19.43 -1.26 -14.31
N GLU A 84 18.30 -0.53 -14.32
CA GLU A 84 17.08 -1.01 -15.01
C GLU A 84 17.25 -1.06 -16.53
N ILE A 85 18.04 -0.14 -17.12
CA ILE A 85 18.39 -0.17 -18.55
C ILE A 85 19.25 -1.39 -18.84
N ARG A 86 20.32 -1.65 -18.05
CA ARG A 86 21.17 -2.82 -18.22
C ARG A 86 20.38 -4.12 -18.14
N TYR A 87 19.56 -4.30 -17.11
CA TYR A 87 18.70 -5.50 -17.00
C TYR A 87 17.75 -5.68 -18.21
N GLY A 88 17.22 -4.58 -18.76
CA GLY A 88 16.39 -4.68 -19.95
C GLY A 88 17.15 -5.05 -21.21
N LEU A 89 18.36 -4.53 -21.38
CA LEU A 89 19.24 -4.89 -22.48
C LEU A 89 19.72 -6.35 -22.36
N GLU A 90 20.03 -6.80 -21.15
CA GLU A 90 20.36 -8.20 -20.83
C GLU A 90 19.24 -9.16 -21.21
N ASP A 91 18.00 -8.80 -20.89
CA ASP A 91 16.78 -9.53 -21.28
C ASP A 91 16.38 -9.29 -22.78
N ASN A 92 17.18 -8.59 -23.61
CA ASN A 92 16.90 -8.21 -25.00
C ASN A 92 15.59 -7.42 -25.19
N LEU A 93 15.19 -6.63 -24.19
CA LEU A 93 13.95 -5.86 -24.22
C LEU A 93 14.13 -4.53 -24.97
N LYS A 94 13.04 -3.98 -25.53
CA LYS A 94 13.04 -2.65 -26.16
C LYS A 94 13.07 -1.54 -25.10
N VAL A 95 14.26 -1.27 -24.53
CA VAL A 95 14.47 -0.32 -23.44
C VAL A 95 14.09 1.14 -23.78
N SER A 96 13.99 1.49 -25.08
CA SER A 96 13.56 2.82 -25.52
C SER A 96 12.16 3.22 -25.01
N TRP A 97 11.35 2.27 -24.60
CA TRP A 97 10.06 2.55 -23.98
C TRP A 97 10.21 3.27 -22.65
N TYR A 98 11.21 2.95 -21.85
CA TYR A 98 11.35 3.44 -20.50
C TYR A 98 12.68 4.15 -20.20
N ALA A 99 13.69 4.03 -21.05
CA ALA A 99 14.95 4.77 -20.94
C ALA A 99 14.74 6.27 -21.22
N LYS A 100 13.88 6.89 -20.43
CA LYS A 100 13.47 8.29 -20.50
C LYS A 100 13.65 8.96 -19.14
N LYS A 101 14.20 10.17 -19.10
CA LYS A 101 14.54 10.89 -17.85
C LYS A 101 13.35 11.12 -16.91
N HIS A 102 12.16 11.22 -17.44
CA HIS A 102 10.95 11.47 -16.66
C HIS A 102 10.46 10.25 -15.87
N PHE A 103 10.94 9.05 -16.21
CA PHE A 103 10.66 7.86 -15.41
C PHE A 103 11.74 7.68 -14.33
N ASN A 104 11.36 7.56 -13.08
CA ASN A 104 12.29 7.12 -12.04
C ASN A 104 12.58 5.61 -12.16
N SER A 105 13.60 5.13 -11.47
CA SER A 105 14.01 3.72 -11.55
C SER A 105 12.90 2.73 -11.18
N LYS A 106 12.02 3.08 -10.23
CA LYS A 106 10.90 2.22 -9.84
C LYS A 106 9.83 2.12 -10.93
N GLN A 107 9.57 3.23 -11.65
CA GLN A 107 8.69 3.22 -12.83
C GLN A 107 9.31 2.43 -13.98
N MET A 108 10.59 2.65 -14.26
CA MET A 108 11.35 1.88 -15.27
C MET A 108 11.27 0.38 -14.97
N LYS A 109 11.42 -0.03 -13.70
CA LYS A 109 11.28 -1.43 -13.27
C LYS A 109 9.90 -2.00 -13.65
N GLN A 110 8.80 -1.27 -13.38
CA GLN A 110 7.47 -1.77 -13.71
C GLN A 110 7.29 -1.93 -15.23
N ILE A 111 7.80 -0.99 -16.04
CA ILE A 111 7.72 -1.06 -17.49
C ILE A 111 8.57 -2.22 -18.01
N ARG A 112 9.82 -2.39 -17.52
CA ARG A 112 10.71 -3.49 -17.87
C ARG A 112 10.08 -4.85 -17.61
N LEU A 113 9.50 -5.03 -16.39
CA LEU A 113 8.82 -6.27 -16.04
C LEU A 113 7.64 -6.56 -16.97
N GLY A 114 6.83 -5.55 -17.30
CA GLY A 114 5.74 -5.74 -18.24
C GLY A 114 6.22 -6.11 -19.67
N LEU A 115 7.31 -5.51 -20.13
CA LEU A 115 7.93 -5.91 -21.41
C LEU A 115 8.42 -7.36 -21.37
N LYS A 116 9.00 -7.80 -20.24
CA LYS A 116 9.48 -9.18 -20.06
C LYS A 116 8.33 -10.21 -20.11
N GLU A 117 7.17 -9.83 -19.63
CA GLU A 117 5.95 -10.64 -19.66
C GLU A 117 5.09 -10.43 -20.91
N ASN A 118 5.62 -9.68 -21.93
CA ASN A 118 4.92 -9.33 -23.18
C ASN A 118 3.55 -8.64 -22.97
N LEU A 119 3.40 -7.86 -21.89
CA LEU A 119 2.17 -7.14 -21.60
C LEU A 119 2.06 -5.85 -22.42
N ASP A 120 0.83 -5.37 -22.64
CA ASP A 120 0.62 -4.05 -23.25
C ASP A 120 0.98 -2.92 -22.28
N ILE A 121 2.25 -2.55 -22.28
CA ILE A 121 2.77 -1.48 -21.44
C ILE A 121 2.25 -0.09 -21.81
N SER A 122 1.65 0.09 -23.00
CA SER A 122 1.13 1.39 -23.46
C SER A 122 0.03 1.92 -22.54
N LEU A 123 -0.65 1.04 -21.84
CA LEU A 123 -1.70 1.36 -20.90
C LEU A 123 -1.18 2.09 -19.66
N TYR A 124 0.06 1.82 -19.21
CA TYR A 124 0.59 2.36 -17.97
C TYR A 124 1.98 3.00 -18.05
N ALA A 125 2.74 2.83 -19.13
CA ALA A 125 4.05 3.46 -19.31
C ALA A 125 3.92 4.97 -19.58
N LYS A 126 3.27 5.67 -18.68
CA LYS A 126 2.93 7.10 -18.75
C LYS A 126 3.48 7.83 -17.52
N LYS A 127 3.99 9.06 -17.71
CA LYS A 127 4.64 9.85 -16.65
C LYS A 127 3.72 10.18 -15.46
N GLU A 128 2.41 10.25 -15.71
CA GLU A 128 1.38 10.57 -14.70
C GLU A 128 1.15 9.46 -13.68
N TYR A 129 1.47 8.22 -14.01
CA TYR A 129 1.32 7.12 -13.04
C TYR A 129 2.53 7.01 -12.12
N LYS A 130 2.28 6.94 -10.83
CA LYS A 130 3.30 6.56 -9.85
C LYS A 130 3.66 5.08 -10.01
N HIS A 131 4.85 4.68 -9.60
CA HIS A 131 5.30 3.29 -9.74
C HIS A 131 4.38 2.24 -9.08
N LYS A 132 3.68 2.60 -7.98
CA LYS A 132 2.71 1.72 -7.33
C LYS A 132 1.42 1.57 -8.16
N GLN A 133 0.96 2.63 -8.82
CA GLN A 133 -0.15 2.56 -9.77
C GLN A 133 0.21 1.68 -10.97
N MET A 134 1.41 1.88 -11.56
CA MET A 134 1.92 1.02 -12.62
C MET A 134 2.00 -0.46 -12.20
N LEU A 135 2.38 -0.73 -10.95
CA LEU A 135 2.41 -2.09 -10.39
C LEU A 135 1.02 -2.73 -10.40
N GLU A 136 -0.01 -2.01 -9.94
CA GLU A 136 -1.36 -2.58 -9.88
C GLU A 136 -1.96 -2.79 -11.28
N ILE A 137 -1.69 -1.87 -12.24
CA ILE A 137 -2.10 -2.07 -13.64
C ILE A 137 -1.38 -3.28 -14.24
N ARG A 138 -0.05 -3.40 -14.05
CA ARG A 138 0.72 -4.55 -14.54
C ARG A 138 0.18 -5.88 -14.01
N LYS A 139 -0.07 -5.96 -12.69
CA LYS A 139 -0.65 -7.17 -12.07
C LYS A 139 -2.01 -7.55 -12.67
N GLY A 140 -2.84 -6.56 -13.01
CA GLY A 140 -4.11 -6.83 -13.68
C GLY A 140 -3.92 -7.38 -15.08
N LEU A 141 -2.98 -6.81 -15.85
CA LEU A 141 -2.62 -7.31 -17.18
C LEU A 141 -2.06 -8.74 -17.14
N GLU A 142 -1.23 -9.08 -16.14
CA GLU A 142 -0.71 -10.44 -15.92
C GLU A 142 -1.83 -11.48 -15.74
N LYS A 143 -2.97 -11.05 -15.23
CA LYS A 143 -4.16 -11.88 -15.02
C LYS A 143 -5.22 -11.72 -16.11
N ASN A 144 -4.92 -11.02 -17.20
CA ASN A 144 -5.83 -10.72 -18.29
C ASN A 144 -7.11 -10.01 -17.86
N LEU A 145 -7.05 -9.16 -16.82
CA LEU A 145 -8.19 -8.38 -16.36
C LEU A 145 -8.38 -7.14 -17.22
N ASP A 146 -9.62 -6.63 -17.29
CA ASP A 146 -9.91 -5.33 -17.91
C ASP A 146 -9.40 -4.18 -17.05
N VAL A 147 -8.14 -3.83 -17.24
CA VAL A 147 -7.50 -2.74 -16.49
C VAL A 147 -8.03 -1.36 -16.88
N SER A 148 -8.78 -1.20 -17.99
CA SER A 148 -9.33 0.09 -18.45
C SER A 148 -10.28 0.70 -17.41
N ILE A 149 -10.87 -0.12 -16.58
CA ILE A 149 -11.77 0.30 -15.50
C ILE A 149 -11.03 1.16 -14.48
N TYR A 150 -9.78 0.81 -14.12
CA TYR A 150 -9.04 1.46 -13.05
C TYR A 150 -7.68 2.07 -13.46
N ALA A 151 -7.19 1.80 -14.67
CA ALA A 151 -5.97 2.44 -15.19
C ALA A 151 -6.23 3.91 -15.52
N LYS A 152 -6.59 4.68 -14.52
CA LYS A 152 -6.94 6.10 -14.57
C LYS A 152 -6.16 6.85 -13.50
N LYS A 153 -5.64 8.03 -13.84
CA LYS A 153 -4.76 8.82 -12.94
C LYS A 153 -5.44 9.27 -11.65
N GLU A 154 -6.78 9.36 -11.66
CA GLU A 154 -7.61 9.77 -10.52
C GLU A 154 -7.68 8.72 -9.41
N PHE A 155 -7.44 7.45 -9.71
CA PHE A 155 -7.36 6.42 -8.69
C PHE A 155 -5.95 6.35 -8.11
N ASP A 156 -5.82 6.30 -6.80
CA ASP A 156 -4.56 5.98 -6.15
C ASP A 156 -4.23 4.47 -6.25
N ASN A 157 -3.08 4.07 -5.76
CA ASN A 157 -2.65 2.68 -5.85
C ASN A 157 -3.47 1.71 -4.98
N GLU A 158 -4.04 2.17 -3.85
CA GLU A 158 -4.87 1.34 -2.98
C GLU A 158 -6.25 1.15 -3.60
N GLN A 159 -6.86 2.22 -4.14
CA GLN A 159 -8.10 2.13 -4.92
C GLN A 159 -7.93 1.17 -6.11
N MET A 160 -6.85 1.33 -6.90
CA MET A 160 -6.54 0.41 -8.01
C MET A 160 -6.40 -1.04 -7.55
N ARG A 161 -5.76 -1.26 -6.40
CA ARG A 161 -5.61 -2.60 -5.81
C ARG A 161 -6.96 -3.22 -5.48
N VAL A 162 -7.82 -2.47 -4.79
CA VAL A 162 -9.16 -2.97 -4.40
C VAL A 162 -10.02 -3.30 -5.62
N ILE A 163 -9.99 -2.43 -6.66
CA ILE A 163 -10.72 -2.69 -7.91
C ILE A 163 -10.17 -3.94 -8.62
N ARG A 164 -8.83 -4.07 -8.73
CA ARG A 164 -8.20 -5.25 -9.33
C ARG A 164 -8.60 -6.54 -8.60
N GLU A 165 -8.54 -6.54 -7.27
CA GLU A 165 -8.95 -7.70 -6.45
C GLU A 165 -10.42 -8.07 -6.66
N GLY A 166 -11.30 -7.07 -6.84
CA GLY A 166 -12.70 -7.31 -7.17
C GLY A 166 -12.88 -7.96 -8.55
N LEU A 167 -12.14 -7.48 -9.55
CA LEU A 167 -12.12 -8.09 -10.88
C LEU A 167 -11.61 -9.54 -10.83
N GLU A 168 -10.56 -9.81 -10.04
CA GLU A 168 -10.04 -11.17 -9.81
C GLU A 168 -11.09 -12.10 -9.17
N ALA A 169 -11.95 -11.55 -8.33
CA ALA A 169 -13.02 -12.28 -7.67
C ALA A 169 -14.33 -12.31 -8.49
N ASN A 170 -14.35 -11.80 -9.74
CA ASN A 170 -15.52 -11.66 -10.60
C ASN A 170 -16.68 -10.89 -9.95
N ILE A 171 -16.35 -9.86 -9.17
CA ILE A 171 -17.33 -8.96 -8.55
C ILE A 171 -17.62 -7.80 -9.49
N ASP A 172 -18.85 -7.31 -9.50
CA ASP A 172 -19.19 -6.08 -10.23
C ASP A 172 -18.53 -4.86 -9.59
N VAL A 173 -17.34 -4.53 -10.08
CA VAL A 173 -16.53 -3.41 -9.58
C VAL A 173 -17.13 -2.05 -9.94
N LEU A 174 -18.04 -1.95 -10.92
CA LEU A 174 -18.62 -0.68 -11.36
C LEU A 174 -19.47 -0.03 -10.26
N LEU A 175 -19.94 -0.81 -9.31
CA LEU A 175 -20.66 -0.30 -8.15
C LEU A 175 -19.79 0.59 -7.25
N TYR A 176 -18.47 0.32 -7.20
CA TYR A 176 -17.57 1.03 -6.31
C TYR A 176 -16.30 1.62 -6.97
N ALA A 177 -16.01 1.31 -8.22
CA ALA A 177 -14.87 1.91 -8.94
C ALA A 177 -15.14 3.38 -9.28
N LYS A 178 -15.32 4.20 -8.27
CA LYS A 178 -15.64 5.63 -8.33
C LYS A 178 -14.56 6.43 -7.61
N LYS A 179 -14.07 7.51 -8.21
CA LYS A 179 -12.99 8.33 -7.63
C LYS A 179 -13.39 9.00 -6.30
N GLU A 180 -14.69 9.13 -6.05
CA GLU A 180 -15.26 9.72 -4.84
C GLU A 180 -15.15 8.81 -3.62
N PHE A 181 -14.99 7.51 -3.82
CA PHE A 181 -14.82 6.54 -2.74
C PHE A 181 -13.34 6.35 -2.42
N ASP A 182 -12.99 6.40 -1.15
CA ASP A 182 -11.65 6.00 -0.73
C ASP A 182 -11.46 4.47 -0.78
N SER A 183 -10.23 4.02 -0.58
CA SER A 183 -9.90 2.59 -0.65
C SER A 183 -10.62 1.74 0.41
N ASP A 184 -10.94 2.32 1.57
CA ASP A 184 -11.61 1.63 2.66
C ASP A 184 -13.09 1.45 2.35
N GLN A 185 -13.76 2.50 1.83
CA GLN A 185 -15.12 2.41 1.32
C GLN A 185 -15.24 1.36 0.20
N MET A 186 -14.33 1.43 -0.80
CA MET A 186 -14.29 0.44 -1.87
C MET A 186 -14.09 -0.98 -1.33
N GLY A 187 -13.23 -1.13 -0.31
CA GLY A 187 -12.94 -2.39 0.34
C GLY A 187 -14.17 -3.00 1.00
N GLU A 188 -14.92 -2.21 1.74
CA GLU A 188 -16.15 -2.66 2.42
C GLU A 188 -17.26 -2.98 1.43
N ILE A 189 -17.44 -2.17 0.36
CA ILE A 189 -18.42 -2.50 -0.69
C ILE A 189 -18.05 -3.82 -1.37
N LYS A 190 -16.76 -4.02 -1.73
CA LYS A 190 -16.28 -5.29 -2.31
C LYS A 190 -16.59 -6.48 -1.39
N LEU A 191 -16.27 -6.37 -0.10
CA LEU A 191 -16.55 -7.42 0.89
C LEU A 191 -18.04 -7.67 1.05
N GLY A 192 -18.87 -6.61 1.05
CA GLY A 192 -20.32 -6.73 1.06
C GLY A 192 -20.84 -7.50 -0.14
N LEU A 193 -20.43 -7.15 -1.36
CA LEU A 193 -20.83 -7.81 -2.59
C LEU A 193 -20.44 -9.30 -2.61
N MET A 194 -19.30 -9.69 -2.00
CA MET A 194 -18.94 -11.10 -1.80
C MET A 194 -19.95 -11.84 -0.93
N LEU A 195 -20.62 -11.15 -0.02
CA LEU A 195 -21.68 -11.67 0.85
C LEU A 195 -23.08 -11.44 0.28
N LYS A 196 -23.20 -10.89 -0.95
CA LYS A 196 -24.46 -10.46 -1.59
C LYS A 196 -25.14 -9.29 -0.86
N ILE A 197 -24.36 -8.46 -0.17
CA ILE A 197 -24.80 -7.25 0.52
C ILE A 197 -24.27 -6.06 -0.28
N ASP A 198 -25.16 -5.22 -0.83
CA ASP A 198 -24.75 -3.99 -1.52
C ASP A 198 -24.72 -2.81 -0.54
N LEU A 199 -23.53 -2.25 -0.35
CA LEU A 199 -23.29 -1.08 0.50
C LEU A 199 -23.13 0.22 -0.30
N SER A 200 -23.30 0.18 -1.62
CA SER A 200 -22.99 1.32 -2.48
C SER A 200 -23.83 2.54 -2.18
N ASP A 201 -25.09 2.36 -1.79
CA ASP A 201 -25.97 3.49 -1.42
C ASP A 201 -25.52 4.15 -0.12
N TYR A 202 -25.09 3.39 0.87
CA TYR A 202 -24.52 3.95 2.09
C TYR A 202 -23.24 4.75 1.79
N ALA A 203 -22.35 4.22 0.96
CA ALA A 203 -21.15 4.91 0.54
C ALA A 203 -21.45 6.19 -0.25
N ASN A 204 -22.40 6.15 -1.20
CA ASN A 204 -22.89 7.31 -1.95
C ASN A 204 -23.47 8.39 -1.00
N ASN A 205 -24.08 7.99 0.09
CA ASN A 205 -24.55 8.89 1.14
C ASN A 205 -23.43 9.37 2.08
N GLY A 206 -22.18 8.99 1.83
CA GLY A 206 -20.99 9.50 2.50
C GLY A 206 -20.68 8.84 3.85
N PHE A 207 -21.10 7.59 4.07
CA PHE A 207 -20.59 6.79 5.18
C PHE A 207 -19.12 6.44 4.94
N THR A 208 -18.31 6.54 5.98
CA THR A 208 -16.90 6.17 5.94
C THR A 208 -16.70 4.65 5.86
N GLY A 209 -15.50 4.19 5.47
CA GLY A 209 -15.19 2.76 5.45
C GLY A 209 -15.50 2.05 6.77
N LEU A 210 -15.12 2.65 7.92
CA LEU A 210 -15.41 2.09 9.24
C LEU A 210 -16.92 2.02 9.56
N GLN A 211 -17.69 3.01 9.14
CA GLN A 211 -19.16 2.97 9.30
C GLN A 211 -19.77 1.90 8.39
N LEU A 212 -19.28 1.76 7.15
CA LEU A 212 -19.71 0.71 6.23
C LEU A 212 -19.39 -0.69 6.77
N PHE A 213 -18.25 -0.87 7.45
CA PHE A 213 -17.92 -2.10 8.15
C PHE A 213 -19.00 -2.47 9.17
N GLU A 214 -19.40 -1.53 10.05
CA GLU A 214 -20.44 -1.78 11.06
C GLU A 214 -21.81 -2.09 10.43
N ILE A 215 -22.16 -1.41 9.33
CA ILE A 215 -23.39 -1.68 8.58
C ILE A 215 -23.32 -3.07 7.95
N ARG A 216 -22.20 -3.45 7.33
CA ARG A 216 -22.01 -4.76 6.72
C ARG A 216 -22.13 -5.89 7.73
N GLU A 217 -21.46 -5.77 8.88
CA GLU A 217 -21.56 -6.79 9.94
C GLU A 217 -22.97 -6.92 10.48
N GLY A 218 -23.70 -5.81 10.63
CA GLY A 218 -25.11 -5.88 11.03
C GLY A 218 -25.99 -6.56 9.99
N LEU A 219 -25.89 -6.18 8.72
CA LEU A 219 -26.66 -6.80 7.63
C LEU A 219 -26.33 -8.29 7.46
N LYS A 220 -25.08 -8.67 7.66
CA LYS A 220 -24.63 -10.07 7.63
C LYS A 220 -25.27 -10.91 8.73
N ASN A 221 -25.59 -10.31 9.87
CA ASN A 221 -26.24 -10.93 11.03
C ASN A 221 -27.76 -10.69 11.05
N ASP A 222 -28.36 -10.26 9.93
CA ASP A 222 -29.80 -9.99 9.78
C ASP A 222 -30.35 -8.96 10.78
N LEU A 223 -29.50 -8.02 11.25
CA LEU A 223 -29.92 -6.97 12.17
C LEU A 223 -30.60 -5.80 11.44
N ASP A 224 -31.51 -5.11 12.11
CA ASP A 224 -32.08 -3.86 11.63
C ASP A 224 -31.05 -2.71 11.75
N VAL A 225 -30.25 -2.55 10.70
CA VAL A 225 -29.21 -1.51 10.64
C VAL A 225 -29.81 -0.09 10.59
N SER A 226 -31.09 0.09 10.25
CA SER A 226 -31.73 1.40 10.19
C SER A 226 -31.71 2.16 11.52
N ILE A 227 -31.54 1.42 12.61
CA ILE A 227 -31.42 1.96 13.96
C ILE A 227 -30.16 2.81 14.11
N TYR A 228 -29.04 2.38 13.51
CA TYR A 228 -27.74 3.00 13.68
C TYR A 228 -27.05 3.44 12.39
N ALA A 229 -27.48 3.01 11.22
CA ALA A 229 -26.94 3.48 9.95
C ALA A 229 -27.37 4.94 9.66
N LYS A 230 -26.94 5.82 10.54
CA LYS A 230 -27.23 7.26 10.54
C LYS A 230 -25.93 8.04 10.67
N LYS A 231 -25.80 9.14 9.95
CA LYS A 231 -24.55 9.92 9.89
C LYS A 231 -24.14 10.59 11.19
N GLU A 232 -25.10 10.82 12.06
CA GLU A 232 -24.86 11.37 13.38
C GLU A 232 -24.09 10.42 14.31
N TYR A 233 -24.08 9.11 14.04
CA TYR A 233 -23.27 8.15 14.79
C TYR A 233 -21.90 7.99 14.14
N ASN A 234 -20.83 8.08 14.92
CA ASN A 234 -19.53 7.61 14.50
C ASN A 234 -19.45 6.07 14.55
N TRP A 235 -18.44 5.49 13.94
CA TRP A 235 -18.32 4.04 13.84
C TRP A 235 -18.24 3.31 15.19
N LEU A 236 -17.66 3.93 16.26
CA LEU A 236 -17.61 3.36 17.61
C LEU A 236 -19.01 3.32 18.26
N GLN A 237 -19.83 4.34 18.02
CA GLN A 237 -21.21 4.35 18.47
C GLN A 237 -22.03 3.29 17.74
N MET A 238 -21.83 3.16 16.43
CA MET A 238 -22.49 2.13 15.61
C MET A 238 -22.12 0.71 16.10
N ASP A 239 -20.85 0.47 16.42
CA ASP A 239 -20.34 -0.80 16.98
C ASP A 239 -21.06 -1.16 18.29
N GLU A 240 -21.20 -0.19 19.22
CA GLU A 240 -21.89 -0.44 20.50
C GLU A 240 -23.38 -0.70 20.31
N ILE A 241 -24.04 -0.02 19.36
CA ILE A 241 -25.45 -0.29 19.06
C ILE A 241 -25.59 -1.66 18.40
N ARG A 242 -24.74 -2.01 17.41
CA ARG A 242 -24.73 -3.33 16.77
C ARG A 242 -24.56 -4.46 17.78
N LYS A 243 -23.58 -4.37 18.69
CA LYS A 243 -23.38 -5.34 19.75
C LYS A 243 -24.62 -5.55 20.63
N GLY A 244 -25.30 -4.47 20.95
CA GLY A 244 -26.56 -4.57 21.72
C GLY A 244 -27.67 -5.28 20.96
N LEU A 245 -27.81 -4.99 19.65
CA LEU A 245 -28.75 -5.70 18.80
C LEU A 245 -28.40 -7.19 18.67
N GLU A 246 -27.12 -7.54 18.53
CA GLU A 246 -26.63 -8.93 18.52
C GLU A 246 -26.94 -9.66 19.81
N ALA A 247 -26.93 -8.95 20.95
CA ALA A 247 -27.27 -9.49 22.27
C ALA A 247 -28.78 -9.45 22.56
N ASN A 248 -29.64 -9.04 21.59
CA ASN A 248 -31.08 -8.84 21.76
C ASN A 248 -31.44 -7.88 22.91
N ILE A 249 -30.65 -6.82 23.08
CA ILE A 249 -30.87 -5.78 24.09
C ILE A 249 -31.69 -4.65 23.47
N ASP A 250 -32.55 -4.02 24.25
CA ASP A 250 -33.20 -2.79 23.87
C ASP A 250 -32.21 -1.63 23.80
N VAL A 251 -31.69 -1.39 22.60
CA VAL A 251 -30.70 -0.34 22.34
C VAL A 251 -31.30 1.07 22.42
N SER A 252 -32.61 1.23 22.42
CA SER A 252 -33.29 2.56 22.48
C SER A 252 -32.91 3.35 23.72
N VAL A 253 -32.48 2.65 24.77
CA VAL A 253 -32.03 3.24 26.03
C VAL A 253 -30.77 4.09 25.82
N TYR A 254 -29.84 3.66 24.93
CA TYR A 254 -28.55 4.30 24.74
C TYR A 254 -28.20 4.68 23.31
N ALA A 255 -28.94 4.24 22.32
CA ALA A 255 -28.72 4.62 20.91
C ALA A 255 -29.09 6.09 20.69
N LYS A 256 -28.31 7.00 21.24
CA LYS A 256 -28.49 8.46 21.19
C LYS A 256 -27.20 9.11 20.69
N PRO A 257 -27.22 9.92 19.64
CA PRO A 257 -26.01 10.52 19.03
C PRO A 257 -25.15 11.32 20.02
N GLU A 258 -25.81 11.92 21.01
CA GLU A 258 -25.14 12.67 22.07
C GLU A 258 -24.33 11.81 23.04
N TYR A 259 -24.59 10.51 23.13
CA TYR A 259 -23.81 9.59 23.98
C TYR A 259 -22.51 9.17 23.28
N ASN A 260 -21.39 9.33 23.94
CA ASN A 260 -20.13 8.79 23.42
C ASN A 260 -20.14 7.24 23.49
N SER A 261 -19.28 6.60 22.68
CA SER A 261 -19.26 5.13 22.60
C SER A 261 -18.95 4.44 23.92
N LYS A 262 -18.14 5.06 24.81
CA LYS A 262 -17.82 4.49 26.12
C LYS A 262 -19.03 4.54 27.07
N TYR A 263 -19.80 5.62 26.97
CA TYR A 263 -21.06 5.76 27.69
C TYR A 263 -22.04 4.67 27.25
N MET A 264 -22.21 4.51 25.92
CA MET A 264 -23.05 3.46 25.33
C MET A 264 -22.59 2.06 25.77
N ALA A 265 -21.29 1.78 25.76
CA ALA A 265 -20.72 0.50 26.18
C ALA A 265 -21.09 0.18 27.64
N THR A 266 -20.93 1.16 28.56
CA THR A 266 -21.24 0.96 29.98
C THR A 266 -22.72 0.64 30.22
N ILE A 267 -23.62 1.28 29.45
CA ILE A 267 -25.07 1.00 29.53
C ILE A 267 -25.36 -0.38 28.92
N ARG A 268 -24.84 -0.69 27.73
CA ARG A 268 -25.01 -2.00 27.08
C ARG A 268 -24.58 -3.14 28.00
N GLU A 269 -23.37 -3.07 28.58
CA GLU A 269 -22.85 -4.08 29.51
C GLU A 269 -23.72 -4.23 30.76
N GLY A 270 -24.32 -3.15 31.26
CA GLY A 270 -25.26 -3.21 32.34
C GLY A 270 -26.55 -3.93 31.95
N LEU A 271 -27.09 -3.66 30.79
CA LEU A 271 -28.27 -4.35 30.26
C LEU A 271 -27.97 -5.85 30.01
N GLU A 272 -26.77 -6.20 29.49
CA GLU A 272 -26.32 -7.59 29.36
C GLU A 272 -26.27 -8.33 30.69
N ASP A 273 -25.84 -7.63 31.77
CA ASP A 273 -25.82 -8.14 33.10
C ASP A 273 -27.22 -8.12 33.77
N ASN A 274 -28.28 -7.70 33.03
CA ASN A 274 -29.64 -7.48 33.53
C ASN A 274 -29.67 -6.55 34.76
N LEU A 275 -28.89 -5.46 34.74
CA LEU A 275 -28.92 -4.43 35.76
C LEU A 275 -29.94 -3.36 35.40
N ASP A 276 -30.49 -2.68 36.40
CA ASP A 276 -31.30 -1.49 36.19
C ASP A 276 -30.39 -0.31 35.92
N VAL A 277 -30.24 0.01 34.62
CA VAL A 277 -29.36 1.06 34.11
C VAL A 277 -29.85 2.48 34.42
N VAL A 278 -31.11 2.66 34.79
CA VAL A 278 -31.69 3.96 35.15
C VAL A 278 -30.90 4.66 36.23
N PHE A 279 -30.27 3.90 37.13
CA PHE A 279 -29.45 4.45 38.22
C PHE A 279 -28.19 5.19 37.76
N TYR A 280 -27.71 4.98 36.52
CA TYR A 280 -26.48 5.58 36.06
C TYR A 280 -26.48 6.03 34.59
N ALA A 281 -27.51 5.69 33.84
CA ALA A 281 -27.67 6.14 32.45
C ALA A 281 -28.12 7.61 32.37
N ASP A 282 -27.37 8.50 33.01
CA ASP A 282 -27.63 9.93 33.10
C ASP A 282 -26.33 10.70 32.79
N TYR A 283 -26.44 11.75 31.99
CA TYR A 283 -25.34 12.67 31.64
C TYR A 283 -24.69 13.38 32.83
N ALA A 284 -25.35 13.40 33.99
CA ALA A 284 -24.78 13.96 35.18
C ALA A 284 -23.56 13.17 35.68
N PHE A 285 -23.42 11.90 35.26
CA PHE A 285 -22.29 11.03 35.66
C PHE A 285 -21.21 11.03 34.57
N SER A 286 -19.95 11.09 35.00
CA SER A 286 -18.82 10.80 34.11
C SER A 286 -18.75 9.30 33.80
N ASP A 287 -18.08 8.92 32.68
CA ASP A 287 -17.86 7.53 32.29
C ASP A 287 -17.30 6.68 33.44
N SER A 288 -16.37 7.24 34.27
CA SER A 288 -15.80 6.55 35.41
C SER A 288 -16.79 6.33 36.55
N GLN A 289 -17.68 7.29 36.78
CA GLN A 289 -18.72 7.18 37.79
C GLN A 289 -19.77 6.12 37.39
N MET A 290 -20.20 6.16 36.12
CA MET A 290 -21.11 5.14 35.58
C MET A 290 -20.56 3.74 35.72
N GLU A 291 -19.28 3.54 35.38
CA GLU A 291 -18.61 2.25 35.49
C GLU A 291 -18.49 1.76 36.93
N GLN A 292 -18.25 2.67 37.89
CA GLN A 292 -18.24 2.34 39.33
C GLN A 292 -19.61 1.93 39.78
N ILE A 293 -20.67 2.68 39.42
CA ILE A 293 -22.05 2.35 39.78
C ILE A 293 -22.45 0.99 39.20
N ARG A 294 -22.16 0.74 37.93
CA ARG A 294 -22.41 -0.54 37.26
C ARG A 294 -21.78 -1.70 37.99
N LYS A 295 -20.49 -1.58 38.36
CA LYS A 295 -19.77 -2.61 39.12
C LYS A 295 -20.40 -2.87 40.45
N ALA A 296 -20.75 -1.82 41.22
CA ALA A 296 -21.40 -1.95 42.52
C ALA A 296 -22.76 -2.65 42.41
N LEU A 297 -23.57 -2.29 41.38
CA LEU A 297 -24.86 -2.95 41.14
C LEU A 297 -24.69 -4.43 40.79
N LYS A 298 -23.66 -4.76 40.00
CA LYS A 298 -23.36 -6.15 39.62
C LYS A 298 -22.93 -6.98 40.84
N GLU A 299 -22.06 -6.44 41.66
CA GLU A 299 -21.63 -7.08 42.92
C GLU A 299 -22.82 -7.30 43.85
N TYR A 300 -23.67 -6.28 44.07
CA TYR A 300 -24.87 -6.37 44.90
C TYR A 300 -25.82 -7.47 44.37
N LYS A 301 -26.08 -7.51 43.09
CA LYS A 301 -26.90 -8.54 42.44
C LYS A 301 -26.35 -9.94 42.67
N THR A 302 -25.03 -10.11 42.57
CA THR A 302 -24.36 -11.39 42.82
C THR A 302 -24.52 -11.84 44.27
N LEU A 303 -24.39 -10.92 45.21
CA LEU A 303 -24.60 -11.21 46.64
C LEU A 303 -26.04 -11.65 46.92
N LEU A 304 -27.03 -10.98 46.36
CA LEU A 304 -28.44 -11.36 46.46
C LEU A 304 -28.73 -12.78 45.95
N ILE A 305 -28.11 -13.17 44.84
CA ILE A 305 -28.27 -14.51 44.26
C ILE A 305 -27.58 -15.57 45.09
N THR A 306 -26.47 -15.23 45.75
CA THR A 306 -25.65 -16.18 46.49
C THR A 306 -26.18 -16.43 47.93
N TYR A 307 -26.81 -15.44 48.56
CA TYR A 307 -27.19 -15.45 49.97
C TYR A 307 -28.70 -15.23 50.24
N GLY A 308 -29.52 -14.91 49.23
CA GLY A 308 -30.98 -14.79 49.31
C GLY A 308 -31.64 -16.06 48.82
#